data_f27a06902de7ea58bcd960ad694d2014
#
_entry.id   f27a06902de7ea58bcd960ad694d2014
#
_cell.length_a   1.000
_cell.length_b   1.000
_cell.length_c   1.000
_cell.angle_alpha   90.00
_cell.angle_beta   90.00
_cell.angle_gamma   90.00
#
_symmetry.space_group_name_H-M   'P 1'
#
loop_
_entity.id
_entity.type
_entity.pdbx_description
1 polymer ?
#
loop_
_entity_poly.entity_id
_entity_poly.type
_entity_poly.pdbx_seq_one_letter_code
_entity_poly.pdbx_strand_id
1 'polypeptide(L)'
;KNTFKEINFDSYKKNIEIHLNSYVWIAKSIADQMKKNNISGSIIQLSSMYGLVAQDDNLYKNTNISENMTYGIIKSSTIHFTKQMASYYGKYNIRVNNLVIGGIKGHIKGSKKKQDKIFLKNFNFKVPLKRMGKSQEIPSSVIFLASSASSYITGSNIVIDGGYSII
;
A
#
# COMPACT_ATOMS: atom_id res chain seq x y z
N LYS A 1 9.03 -18.40 7.11
CA LYS A 1 8.16 -17.72 6.12
C LYS A 1 6.96 -17.10 6.83
N ASN A 2 6.24 -16.22 6.17
CA ASN A 2 5.10 -15.49 6.77
C ASN A 2 3.74 -16.00 6.23
N THR A 3 3.66 -17.26 5.81
CA THR A 3 2.41 -17.90 5.37
C THR A 3 1.54 -18.25 6.56
N PHE A 4 0.24 -18.45 6.38
CA PHE A 4 -0.66 -18.92 7.44
C PHE A 4 -0.18 -20.23 8.09
N LYS A 5 0.47 -21.11 7.31
CA LYS A 5 0.98 -22.40 7.77
C LYS A 5 2.25 -22.31 8.62
N GLU A 6 3.14 -21.36 8.29
CA GLU A 6 4.53 -21.38 8.80
C GLU A 6 4.85 -20.21 9.75
N ILE A 7 3.98 -19.19 9.83
CA ILE A 7 4.23 -18.04 10.69
C ILE A 7 4.09 -18.40 12.16
N ASN A 8 5.03 -17.95 12.97
CA ASN A 8 4.92 -17.99 14.43
C ASN A 8 4.69 -16.57 14.98
N PHE A 9 4.34 -16.49 16.27
CA PHE A 9 3.99 -15.25 16.91
C PHE A 9 5.14 -14.21 16.91
N ASP A 10 6.38 -14.64 17.09
CA ASP A 10 7.53 -13.72 17.10
C ASP A 10 7.78 -13.11 15.72
N SER A 11 7.66 -13.91 14.66
CA SER A 11 7.74 -13.42 13.28
C SER A 11 6.59 -12.46 12.97
N TYR A 12 5.37 -12.78 13.40
CA TYR A 12 4.21 -11.89 13.28
C TYR A 12 4.47 -10.56 13.99
N LYS A 13 4.83 -10.58 15.27
CA LYS A 13 5.13 -9.41 16.09
C LYS A 13 6.20 -8.52 15.44
N LYS A 14 7.31 -9.12 14.97
CA LYS A 14 8.38 -8.40 14.29
C LYS A 14 7.91 -7.73 12.99
N ASN A 15 7.06 -8.40 12.22
CA ASN A 15 6.50 -7.82 11.00
C ASN A 15 5.60 -6.60 11.31
N ILE A 16 4.73 -6.71 12.32
CA ILE A 16 3.89 -5.60 12.76
C ILE A 16 4.76 -4.41 13.21
N GLU A 17 5.77 -4.67 14.02
CA GLU A 17 6.65 -3.62 14.51
C GLU A 17 7.38 -2.89 13.39
N ILE A 18 8.00 -3.63 12.48
CA ILE A 18 8.79 -3.03 11.39
C ILE A 18 7.91 -2.36 10.33
N HIS A 19 6.79 -2.99 9.95
CA HIS A 19 6.04 -2.59 8.76
C HIS A 19 4.72 -1.86 9.07
N LEU A 20 4.25 -1.86 10.32
CA LEU A 20 3.08 -1.09 10.73
C LEU A 20 3.47 0.00 11.71
N ASN A 21 4.04 -0.34 12.85
CA ASN A 21 4.31 0.63 13.92
C ASN A 21 5.24 1.76 13.43
N SER A 22 6.29 1.43 12.66
CA SER A 22 7.19 2.45 12.11
C SER A 22 6.45 3.44 11.18
N TYR A 23 5.57 2.95 10.31
CA TYR A 23 4.76 3.80 9.42
C TYR A 23 3.81 4.70 10.19
N VAL A 24 3.10 4.14 11.18
CA VAL A 24 2.17 4.88 12.03
C VAL A 24 2.89 6.00 12.78
N TRP A 25 4.01 5.69 13.46
CA TRP A 25 4.74 6.66 14.24
C TRP A 25 5.42 7.74 13.40
N ILE A 26 6.00 7.41 12.26
CA ILE A 26 6.60 8.39 11.36
C ILE A 26 5.53 9.35 10.83
N ALA A 27 4.43 8.83 10.30
CA ALA A 27 3.36 9.66 9.76
C ALA A 27 2.74 10.58 10.82
N LYS A 28 2.45 10.02 12.02
CA LYS A 28 1.96 10.80 13.17
C LYS A 28 2.96 11.89 13.58
N SER A 29 4.24 11.55 13.73
CA SER A 29 5.26 12.51 14.17
C SER A 29 5.42 13.67 13.19
N ILE A 30 5.40 13.39 11.88
CA ILE A 30 5.45 14.42 10.84
C ILE A 30 4.21 15.31 10.91
N ALA A 31 3.01 14.73 11.02
CA ALA A 31 1.77 15.49 11.13
C ALA A 31 1.74 16.38 12.38
N ASP A 32 2.25 15.88 13.51
CA ASP A 32 2.36 16.67 14.75
C ASP A 32 3.34 17.85 14.59
N GLN A 33 4.46 17.64 13.92
CA GLN A 33 5.39 18.74 13.61
C GLN A 33 4.78 19.77 12.67
N MET A 34 4.06 19.33 11.63
CA MET A 34 3.33 20.23 10.73
C MET A 34 2.30 21.05 11.52
N LYS A 35 1.49 20.40 12.35
CA LYS A 35 0.52 21.05 13.23
C LYS A 35 1.18 22.07 14.16
N LYS A 36 2.26 21.68 14.85
CA LYS A 36 2.98 22.54 15.82
C LYS A 36 3.54 23.81 15.15
N ASN A 37 3.99 23.70 13.91
CA ASN A 37 4.60 24.79 13.18
C ASN A 37 3.62 25.52 12.24
N ASN A 38 2.31 25.25 12.30
CA ASN A 38 1.27 25.79 11.43
C ASN A 38 1.56 25.58 9.92
N ILE A 39 2.15 24.44 9.57
CA ILE A 39 2.46 24.06 8.20
C ILE A 39 1.29 23.28 7.61
N SER A 40 0.61 23.87 6.63
CA SER A 40 -0.37 23.14 5.80
C SER A 40 0.33 22.21 4.83
N GLY A 41 -0.31 21.06 4.49
CA GLY A 41 0.31 20.18 3.51
C GLY A 41 -0.44 18.88 3.24
N SER A 42 0.25 17.96 2.59
CA SER A 42 -0.29 16.68 2.17
C SER A 42 0.63 15.53 2.60
N ILE A 43 0.08 14.59 3.34
CA ILE A 43 0.73 13.32 3.69
C ILE A 43 0.12 12.24 2.80
N ILE A 44 0.98 11.51 2.08
CA ILE A 44 0.56 10.45 1.17
C ILE A 44 1.12 9.14 1.69
N GLN A 45 0.23 8.25 2.11
CA GLN A 45 0.59 6.91 2.54
C GLN A 45 0.55 5.93 1.37
N LEU A 46 1.33 4.86 1.46
CA LEU A 46 1.38 3.82 0.44
C LEU A 46 0.87 2.50 1.01
N SER A 47 -0.25 2.03 0.47
CA SER A 47 -0.82 0.74 0.79
C SER A 47 -0.80 -0.21 -0.42
N SER A 48 -1.59 -1.25 -0.38
CA SER A 48 -1.67 -2.25 -1.43
C SER A 48 -3.12 -2.66 -1.65
N MET A 49 -3.43 -3.15 -2.85
CA MET A 49 -4.70 -3.80 -3.15
C MET A 49 -5.01 -4.93 -2.14
N TYR A 50 -4.00 -5.58 -1.56
CA TYR A 50 -4.17 -6.58 -0.50
C TYR A 50 -4.56 -5.99 0.87
N GLY A 51 -4.68 -4.69 0.97
CA GLY A 51 -5.39 -4.03 2.07
C GLY A 51 -6.90 -3.90 1.83
N LEU A 52 -7.37 -4.09 0.59
CA LEU A 52 -8.78 -4.05 0.20
C LEU A 52 -9.36 -5.43 -0.02
N VAL A 53 -8.59 -6.33 -0.64
CA VAL A 53 -9.01 -7.69 -1.00
C VAL A 53 -8.02 -8.72 -0.48
N ALA A 54 -8.50 -9.93 -0.26
CA ALA A 54 -7.64 -11.05 0.15
C ALA A 54 -6.67 -11.46 -0.97
N GLN A 55 -5.57 -12.07 -0.56
CA GLN A 55 -4.66 -12.74 -1.49
C GLN A 55 -5.34 -13.99 -2.05
N ASP A 56 -5.30 -14.15 -3.36
CA ASP A 56 -5.91 -15.28 -4.06
C ASP A 56 -4.86 -16.40 -4.24
N ASP A 57 -5.09 -17.56 -3.63
CA ASP A 57 -4.17 -18.70 -3.69
C ASP A 57 -3.92 -19.18 -5.13
N ASN A 58 -4.86 -18.94 -6.05
CA ASN A 58 -4.67 -19.32 -7.45
C ASN A 58 -3.51 -18.57 -8.11
N LEU A 59 -3.14 -17.38 -7.60
CA LEU A 59 -1.97 -16.65 -8.10
C LEU A 59 -0.66 -17.38 -7.83
N TYR A 60 -0.61 -18.15 -6.74
CA TYR A 60 0.60 -18.79 -6.23
C TYR A 60 0.74 -20.25 -6.69
N LYS A 61 -0.31 -20.84 -7.31
CA LYS A 61 -0.27 -22.22 -7.81
C LYS A 61 0.87 -22.40 -8.82
N ASN A 62 1.66 -23.44 -8.61
CA ASN A 62 2.82 -23.81 -9.44
C ASN A 62 3.92 -22.73 -9.50
N THR A 63 4.00 -21.85 -8.48
CA THR A 63 5.03 -20.84 -8.35
C THR A 63 5.95 -21.09 -7.16
N ASN A 64 7.08 -20.39 -7.11
CA ASN A 64 7.97 -20.35 -5.93
C ASN A 64 7.61 -19.23 -4.94
N ILE A 65 6.43 -18.63 -5.08
CA ILE A 65 5.94 -17.54 -4.25
C ILE A 65 4.78 -18.10 -3.41
N SER A 66 4.62 -17.56 -2.21
CA SER A 66 3.49 -17.88 -1.33
C SER A 66 2.85 -16.59 -0.80
N GLU A 67 1.64 -16.73 -0.31
CA GLU A 67 0.93 -15.66 0.37
C GLU A 67 1.70 -15.16 1.60
N ASN A 68 1.34 -13.99 2.08
CA ASN A 68 1.91 -13.42 3.30
C ASN A 68 0.78 -12.94 4.21
N MET A 69 0.54 -13.67 5.29
CA MET A 69 -0.52 -13.41 6.25
C MET A 69 -0.47 -12.00 6.82
N THR A 70 0.73 -11.51 7.18
CA THR A 70 0.87 -10.18 7.83
C THR A 70 0.71 -9.02 6.86
N TYR A 71 0.95 -9.25 5.58
CA TYR A 71 0.97 -8.17 4.58
C TYR A 71 -0.41 -7.50 4.42
N GLY A 72 -1.47 -8.30 4.27
CA GLY A 72 -2.84 -7.81 4.17
C GLY A 72 -3.26 -7.04 5.42
N ILE A 73 -2.93 -7.57 6.61
CA ILE A 73 -3.21 -6.92 7.91
C ILE A 73 -2.55 -5.55 7.97
N ILE A 74 -1.27 -5.46 7.65
CA ILE A 74 -0.51 -4.21 7.68
C ILE A 74 -1.09 -3.19 6.68
N LYS A 75 -1.40 -3.63 5.47
CA LYS A 75 -1.87 -2.73 4.41
C LYS A 75 -3.32 -2.26 4.63
N SER A 76 -4.19 -3.09 5.20
CA SER A 76 -5.53 -2.67 5.62
C SER A 76 -5.49 -1.69 6.80
N SER A 77 -4.61 -1.93 7.77
CA SER A 77 -4.37 -1.00 8.88
C SER A 77 -3.90 0.37 8.39
N THR A 78 -3.01 0.43 7.39
CA THR A 78 -2.56 1.69 6.77
C THR A 78 -3.72 2.43 6.11
N ILE A 79 -4.62 1.72 5.43
CA ILE A 79 -5.83 2.30 4.82
C ILE A 79 -6.73 2.95 5.89
N HIS A 80 -6.98 2.26 6.98
CA HIS A 80 -7.83 2.80 8.04
C HIS A 80 -7.15 3.93 8.80
N PHE A 81 -5.86 3.80 9.10
CA PHE A 81 -5.07 4.83 9.77
C PHE A 81 -5.05 6.16 8.98
N THR A 82 -5.01 6.09 7.65
CA THR A 82 -5.15 7.27 6.78
C THR A 82 -6.43 8.05 7.08
N LYS A 83 -7.58 7.37 7.24
CA LYS A 83 -8.87 8.01 7.57
C LYS A 83 -8.84 8.65 8.96
N GLN A 84 -8.26 7.98 9.94
CA GLN A 84 -8.11 8.50 11.30
C GLN A 84 -7.27 9.77 11.32
N MET A 85 -6.12 9.75 10.63
CA MET A 85 -5.26 10.92 10.51
C MET A 85 -5.97 12.08 9.78
N ALA A 86 -6.65 11.80 8.67
CA ALA A 86 -7.39 12.81 7.90
C ALA A 86 -8.46 13.49 8.76
N SER A 87 -9.21 12.71 9.53
CA SER A 87 -10.23 13.22 10.46
C SER A 87 -9.65 14.12 11.53
N TYR A 88 -8.51 13.74 12.12
CA TYR A 88 -7.90 14.51 13.20
C TYR A 88 -7.13 15.75 12.72
N TYR A 89 -6.35 15.62 11.63
CA TYR A 89 -5.45 16.68 11.16
C TYR A 89 -6.08 17.62 10.13
N GLY A 90 -7.25 17.30 9.58
CA GLY A 90 -7.93 18.12 8.55
C GLY A 90 -8.20 19.55 9.01
N LYS A 91 -8.60 19.78 10.26
CA LYS A 91 -8.81 21.11 10.84
C LYS A 91 -7.54 21.97 10.94
N TYR A 92 -6.37 21.37 10.74
CA TYR A 92 -5.07 22.06 10.69
C TYR A 92 -4.58 22.22 9.24
N ASN A 93 -5.45 22.07 8.24
CA ASN A 93 -5.12 22.10 6.82
C ASN A 93 -4.04 21.09 6.39
N ILE A 94 -3.98 19.95 7.09
CA ILE A 94 -3.11 18.82 6.74
C ILE A 94 -4.00 17.73 6.14
N ARG A 95 -3.85 17.50 4.84
CA ARG A 95 -4.55 16.42 4.15
C ARG A 95 -3.77 15.11 4.28
N VAL A 96 -4.47 14.01 4.45
CA VAL A 96 -3.86 12.68 4.53
C VAL A 96 -4.61 11.74 3.60
N ASN A 97 -3.94 11.22 2.58
CA ASN A 97 -4.52 10.31 1.60
C ASN A 97 -3.63 9.09 1.41
N ASN A 98 -4.15 8.09 0.74
CA ASN A 98 -3.47 6.82 0.55
C ASN A 98 -3.50 6.40 -0.93
N LEU A 99 -2.37 5.89 -1.42
CA LEU A 99 -2.30 5.19 -2.70
C LEU A 99 -2.36 3.69 -2.44
N VAL A 100 -3.41 3.05 -2.96
CA VAL A 100 -3.59 1.61 -2.92
C VAL A 100 -3.03 1.03 -4.21
N ILE A 101 -1.83 0.48 -4.13
CA ILE A 101 -1.07 0.07 -5.32
C ILE A 101 -1.23 -1.43 -5.55
N GLY A 102 -1.50 -1.80 -6.80
CA GLY A 102 -1.55 -3.18 -7.27
C GLY A 102 -0.18 -3.77 -7.60
N GLY A 103 -0.16 -4.85 -8.35
CA GLY A 103 1.08 -5.49 -8.78
C GLY A 103 1.87 -4.62 -9.77
N ILE A 104 3.10 -4.28 -9.42
CA ILE A 104 4.02 -3.50 -10.25
C ILE A 104 5.09 -4.41 -10.82
N LYS A 105 5.32 -4.32 -12.14
CA LYS A 105 6.39 -5.05 -12.83
C LYS A 105 7.74 -4.43 -12.47
N GLY A 106 8.66 -5.26 -12.02
CA GLY A 106 10.01 -4.80 -11.70
C GLY A 106 10.76 -5.76 -10.80
N HIS A 107 11.95 -5.35 -10.42
CA HIS A 107 12.77 -6.05 -9.44
C HIS A 107 12.80 -5.27 -8.14
N ILE A 108 12.83 -5.96 -7.02
CA ILE A 108 13.23 -5.35 -5.76
C ILE A 108 14.67 -4.87 -5.95
N LYS A 109 14.94 -3.60 -5.65
CA LYS A 109 16.28 -3.00 -5.78
C LYS A 109 17.31 -3.88 -5.04
N GLY A 110 18.37 -4.24 -5.73
CA GLY A 110 19.41 -5.14 -5.21
C GLY A 110 19.15 -6.65 -5.44
N SER A 111 17.98 -7.05 -5.92
CA SER A 111 17.71 -8.44 -6.30
C SER A 111 17.97 -8.67 -7.77
N LYS A 112 18.75 -9.72 -8.11
CA LYS A 112 18.92 -10.21 -9.48
C LYS A 112 17.81 -11.18 -9.93
N LYS A 113 16.88 -11.55 -9.03
CA LYS A 113 15.82 -12.51 -9.35
C LYS A 113 14.75 -11.85 -10.21
N LYS A 114 14.49 -12.41 -11.37
CA LYS A 114 13.33 -12.05 -12.21
C LYS A 114 12.05 -12.48 -11.51
N GLN A 115 10.96 -11.75 -11.74
CA GLN A 115 9.64 -12.17 -11.28
C GLN A 115 9.29 -13.54 -11.88
N ASP A 116 8.63 -14.38 -11.06
CA ASP A 116 8.18 -15.72 -11.48
C ASP A 116 7.23 -15.60 -12.70
N LYS A 117 7.54 -16.33 -13.76
CA LYS A 117 6.78 -16.25 -15.02
C LYS A 117 5.35 -16.80 -14.89
N ILE A 118 5.16 -17.82 -14.05
CA ILE A 118 3.84 -18.41 -13.80
C ILE A 118 3.00 -17.45 -12.99
N PHE A 119 3.57 -16.86 -11.95
CA PHE A 119 2.91 -15.80 -11.18
C PHE A 119 2.48 -14.63 -12.07
N LEU A 120 3.36 -14.15 -12.95
CA LEU A 120 3.03 -13.08 -13.89
C LEU A 120 1.85 -13.46 -14.81
N LYS A 121 1.83 -14.70 -15.32
CA LYS A 121 0.73 -15.19 -16.15
C LYS A 121 -0.58 -15.22 -15.35
N ASN A 122 -0.58 -15.80 -14.16
CA ASN A 122 -1.75 -15.90 -13.29
C ASN A 122 -2.28 -14.52 -12.91
N PHE A 123 -1.37 -13.61 -12.53
CA PHE A 123 -1.71 -12.23 -12.18
C PHE A 123 -2.35 -11.48 -13.37
N ASN A 124 -1.71 -11.51 -14.53
CA ASN A 124 -2.21 -10.84 -15.74
C ASN A 124 -3.56 -11.39 -16.20
N PHE A 125 -3.81 -12.68 -16.00
CA PHE A 125 -5.12 -13.28 -16.31
C PHE A 125 -6.23 -12.65 -15.44
N LYS A 126 -5.97 -12.46 -14.16
CA LYS A 126 -6.94 -11.91 -13.19
C LYS A 126 -7.18 -10.41 -13.40
N VAL A 127 -6.14 -9.62 -13.64
CA VAL A 127 -6.27 -8.15 -13.78
C VAL A 127 -7.05 -7.76 -15.04
N PRO A 128 -8.07 -6.90 -14.95
CA PRO A 128 -8.79 -6.40 -16.14
C PRO A 128 -7.90 -5.82 -17.23
N LEU A 129 -6.89 -5.01 -16.88
CA LEU A 129 -5.93 -4.47 -17.85
C LEU A 129 -4.91 -5.50 -18.36
N LYS A 130 -5.01 -6.78 -17.95
CA LYS A 130 -4.21 -7.91 -18.43
C LYS A 130 -2.69 -7.73 -18.32
N ARG A 131 -2.25 -6.88 -17.43
CA ARG A 131 -0.82 -6.63 -17.16
C ARG A 131 -0.59 -6.11 -15.74
N MET A 132 0.63 -6.24 -15.26
CA MET A 132 1.08 -5.47 -14.11
C MET A 132 1.26 -3.99 -14.49
N GLY A 133 1.14 -3.12 -13.50
CA GLY A 133 1.50 -1.71 -13.62
C GLY A 133 3.01 -1.53 -13.84
N LYS A 134 3.38 -0.37 -14.36
CA LYS A 134 4.77 0.09 -14.45
C LYS A 134 5.04 1.10 -13.33
N SER A 135 6.27 1.16 -12.83
CA SER A 135 6.63 2.13 -11.77
C SER A 135 6.36 3.59 -12.17
N GLN A 136 6.48 3.90 -13.47
CA GLN A 136 6.22 5.24 -14.04
C GLN A 136 4.74 5.64 -13.99
N GLU A 137 3.82 4.71 -13.74
CA GLU A 137 2.38 4.99 -13.65
C GLU A 137 1.94 5.48 -12.25
N ILE A 138 2.84 5.42 -11.26
CA ILE A 138 2.53 5.85 -9.88
C ILE A 138 2.76 7.35 -9.63
N PRO A 139 3.86 7.97 -10.13
CA PRO A 139 4.21 9.34 -9.76
C PRO A 139 3.12 10.39 -10.02
N SER A 140 2.34 10.26 -11.10
CA SER A 140 1.27 11.21 -11.42
C SER A 140 0.23 11.32 -10.31
N SER A 141 -0.12 10.20 -9.67
CA SER A 141 -1.06 10.20 -8.54
C SER A 141 -0.45 10.82 -7.27
N VAL A 142 0.87 10.63 -7.06
CA VAL A 142 1.59 11.32 -5.98
C VAL A 142 1.58 12.82 -6.19
N ILE A 143 1.93 13.28 -7.40
CA ILE A 143 1.94 14.71 -7.77
C ILE A 143 0.54 15.30 -7.61
N PHE A 144 -0.51 14.62 -8.09
CA PHE A 144 -1.89 15.04 -7.91
C PHE A 144 -2.25 15.23 -6.44
N LEU A 145 -1.99 14.24 -5.59
CA LEU A 145 -2.29 14.32 -4.17
C LEU A 145 -1.42 15.33 -3.41
N ALA A 146 -0.22 15.61 -3.88
CA ALA A 146 0.67 16.61 -3.29
C ALA A 146 0.30 18.05 -3.68
N SER A 147 -0.44 18.25 -4.77
CA SER A 147 -0.75 19.56 -5.33
C SER A 147 -2.09 20.14 -4.82
N SER A 148 -2.36 21.40 -5.18
CA SER A 148 -3.64 22.08 -4.95
C SER A 148 -4.81 21.49 -5.74
N ALA A 149 -4.54 20.72 -6.81
CA ALA A 149 -5.58 20.01 -7.58
C ALA A 149 -6.38 19.01 -6.72
N SER A 150 -5.84 18.58 -5.59
CA SER A 150 -6.49 17.71 -4.62
C SER A 150 -6.82 18.41 -3.29
N SER A 151 -6.99 19.75 -3.29
CA SER A 151 -7.19 20.56 -2.07
C SER A 151 -8.39 20.16 -1.24
N TYR A 152 -9.43 19.57 -1.85
CA TYR A 152 -10.63 19.08 -1.15
C TYR A 152 -10.67 17.55 -1.00
N ILE A 153 -9.50 16.88 -1.16
CA ILE A 153 -9.38 15.42 -1.03
C ILE A 153 -8.55 15.10 0.22
N THR A 154 -9.18 14.46 1.20
CA THR A 154 -8.53 13.92 2.40
C THR A 154 -9.24 12.66 2.88
N GLY A 155 -8.53 11.73 3.49
CA GLY A 155 -9.05 10.43 3.93
C GLY A 155 -9.34 9.44 2.80
N SER A 156 -8.97 9.77 1.56
CA SER A 156 -9.29 9.00 0.36
C SER A 156 -8.25 7.93 0.06
N ASN A 157 -8.71 6.86 -0.61
CA ASN A 157 -7.86 5.83 -1.19
C ASN A 157 -7.89 5.97 -2.71
N ILE A 158 -6.78 6.29 -3.32
CA ILE A 158 -6.62 6.27 -4.79
C ILE A 158 -6.09 4.89 -5.17
N VAL A 159 -6.93 4.11 -5.85
CA VAL A 159 -6.59 2.74 -6.25
C VAL A 159 -5.90 2.75 -7.62
N ILE A 160 -4.73 2.11 -7.69
CA ILE A 160 -3.90 2.01 -8.89
C ILE A 160 -3.50 0.55 -9.06
N ASP A 161 -4.42 -0.29 -9.51
CA ASP A 161 -4.26 -1.75 -9.51
C ASP A 161 -4.66 -2.44 -10.82
N GLY A 162 -4.97 -1.66 -11.86
CA GLY A 162 -5.40 -2.19 -13.15
C GLY A 162 -6.78 -2.85 -13.12
N GLY A 163 -7.57 -2.58 -12.08
CA GLY A 163 -8.89 -3.15 -11.85
C GLY A 163 -8.87 -4.48 -11.08
N TYR A 164 -7.75 -4.86 -10.48
CA TYR A 164 -7.64 -6.11 -9.72
C TYR A 164 -8.69 -6.23 -8.61
N SER A 165 -8.94 -5.16 -7.86
CA SER A 165 -9.79 -5.20 -6.65
C SER A 165 -11.28 -5.04 -6.92
N ILE A 166 -11.71 -4.89 -8.17
CA ILE A 166 -13.14 -4.72 -8.53
C ILE A 166 -13.82 -6.02 -9.00
N ILE A 167 -13.07 -7.12 -9.09
CA ILE A 167 -13.55 -8.43 -9.56
C ILE A 167 -13.25 -9.54 -8.56
#